data_8ec8d4211f0f6efb64fae420f8df0957
#
_entry.id   8ec8d4211f0f6efb64fae420f8df0957
#
_cell.length_a   1.000
_cell.length_b   1.000
_cell.length_c   1.000
_cell.angle_alpha   90.00
_cell.angle_beta   90.00
_cell.angle_gamma   90.00
#
_symmetry.space_group_name_H-M   'P 1'
#
loop_
_entity.id
_entity.type
_entity.pdbx_description
1 polymer ?
#
loop_
_entity_poly.entity_id
_entity_poly.type
_entity_poly.pdbx_seq_one_letter_code
_entity_poly.pdbx_strand_id
1 'polypeptide(L)'
;SLHDALPIFETHPIYDDFTTPTFDDRHNLIKGGSWVSTGNEAEPESRYAFRRHFFQHAGFRYVLTDTPVASQTSRYEADELVTQYMEFHYGAEYWDVPNFPRALARLAVDAVGHGPHRRAMDLGCAVGRAVFELARHFDEVVGVDFSARFIDQGVALARGDTVRYTVAEEGELVQYKAAKLADLGLSDTAARVQFWQGDACNLKPQFTGYDLILAANLIDRLYDPARFLHGVHERLNMGGTLVIASPYTWLVEHTPRDKWLGGFKKDGESWRTLDALKALLGTHFQMVGQPRELPFVIRETQHKFQHTLSEVTVWKRTH
;
A
#
# COMPACT_ATOMS: atom_id res chain seq x y z
N SER A 1 19.60 5.21 -7.04
CA SER A 1 18.83 5.61 -5.85
C SER A 1 18.18 4.37 -5.23
N LEU A 2 17.69 4.47 -3.99
CA LEU A 2 16.94 3.37 -3.34
C LEU A 2 15.69 2.98 -4.14
N HIS A 3 15.09 3.92 -4.85
CA HIS A 3 13.95 3.68 -5.75
C HIS A 3 14.32 2.75 -6.94
N ASP A 4 15.53 2.83 -7.44
CA ASP A 4 15.98 1.97 -8.53
C ASP A 4 16.30 0.54 -8.06
N ALA A 5 16.52 0.34 -6.76
CA ALA A 5 16.81 -0.97 -6.19
C ALA A 5 15.56 -1.77 -5.80
N LEU A 6 14.42 -1.10 -5.60
CA LEU A 6 13.17 -1.73 -5.15
C LEU A 6 12.66 -2.83 -6.08
N PRO A 7 12.62 -2.65 -7.41
CA PRO A 7 12.08 -3.67 -8.32
C PRO A 7 12.94 -4.92 -8.46
N ILE A 8 14.21 -4.86 -8.06
CA ILE A 8 15.19 -5.94 -8.25
C ILE A 8 15.72 -6.51 -6.94
N PHE A 9 15.20 -6.01 -5.80
CA PHE A 9 15.64 -6.51 -4.51
C PHE A 9 14.85 -7.77 -4.14
N GLU A 10 15.52 -8.93 -4.21
CA GLU A 10 14.99 -10.19 -3.71
C GLU A 10 15.59 -10.48 -2.35
N THR A 11 14.74 -10.67 -1.34
CA THR A 11 15.21 -11.08 -0.01
C THR A 11 15.48 -12.58 0.03
N HIS A 12 16.45 -12.99 0.85
CA HIS A 12 16.68 -14.41 1.07
C HIS A 12 15.54 -14.98 1.95
N PRO A 13 14.83 -16.04 1.53
CA PRO A 13 13.63 -16.52 2.23
C PRO A 13 13.83 -16.88 3.71
N ILE A 14 15.04 -17.33 4.08
CA ILE A 14 15.38 -17.74 5.45
C ILE A 14 15.81 -16.56 6.33
N TYR A 15 16.36 -15.50 5.72
CA TYR A 15 16.91 -14.32 6.43
C TYR A 15 16.16 -13.04 6.08
N ASP A 16 14.87 -13.14 5.86
CA ASP A 16 14.04 -12.02 5.45
C ASP A 16 14.13 -10.83 6.41
N ASP A 17 14.16 -11.09 7.72
CA ASP A 17 14.30 -10.07 8.76
C ASP A 17 15.61 -9.30 8.71
N PHE A 18 16.69 -9.92 8.22
CA PHE A 18 18.01 -9.31 8.17
C PHE A 18 18.30 -8.65 6.83
N THR A 19 17.67 -9.11 5.78
CA THR A 19 17.97 -8.71 4.41
C THR A 19 16.94 -7.77 3.80
N THR A 20 15.75 -7.67 4.39
CA THR A 20 14.72 -6.74 3.93
C THR A 20 15.01 -5.33 4.44
N PRO A 21 15.34 -4.37 3.59
CA PRO A 21 15.50 -2.99 4.00
C PRO A 21 14.15 -2.38 4.40
N THR A 22 14.17 -1.51 5.39
CA THR A 22 13.08 -0.60 5.70
C THR A 22 13.24 0.64 4.84
N PHE A 23 12.36 0.86 3.89
CA PHE A 23 12.44 1.98 2.95
C PHE A 23 11.80 3.25 3.55
N ASP A 24 12.34 3.71 4.68
CA ASP A 24 11.82 4.81 5.49
C ASP A 24 12.72 6.06 5.50
N ASP A 25 13.72 6.12 4.62
CA ASP A 25 14.77 7.14 4.53
C ASP A 25 15.56 7.38 5.83
N ARG A 26 15.31 6.58 6.87
CA ARG A 26 16.00 6.64 8.17
C ARG A 26 16.93 5.47 8.40
N HIS A 27 16.74 4.41 7.66
CA HIS A 27 17.55 3.20 7.74
C HIS A 27 18.35 3.02 6.46
N ASN A 28 19.61 2.68 6.61
CA ASN A 28 20.51 2.45 5.49
C ASN A 28 20.78 0.94 5.35
N LEU A 29 20.93 0.51 4.11
CA LEU A 29 21.42 -0.82 3.82
C LEU A 29 22.95 -0.81 3.94
N ILE A 30 23.49 -1.71 4.76
CA ILE A 30 24.92 -1.92 4.90
C ILE A 30 25.37 -2.90 3.81
N LYS A 31 26.38 -2.54 3.05
CA LYS A 31 27.01 -3.41 2.05
C LYS A 31 28.43 -3.77 2.43
N GLY A 32 28.86 -4.96 2.02
CA GLY A 32 30.16 -5.52 2.35
C GLY A 32 30.25 -5.91 3.81
N GLY A 33 31.44 -6.10 4.27
CA GLY A 33 31.68 -6.48 5.66
C GLY A 33 32.35 -5.36 6.46
N SER A 34 32.75 -5.73 7.66
CA SER A 34 33.56 -4.92 8.56
C SER A 34 34.82 -5.72 8.95
N TRP A 35 35.67 -5.12 9.77
CA TRP A 35 36.89 -5.77 10.24
C TRP A 35 36.64 -7.07 11.06
N VAL A 36 35.43 -7.29 11.49
CA VAL A 36 35.02 -8.49 12.27
C VAL A 36 34.21 -9.48 11.41
N SER A 37 33.83 -9.11 10.18
CA SER A 37 33.05 -9.96 9.30
C SER A 37 33.85 -11.14 8.77
N THR A 38 33.21 -12.28 8.66
CA THR A 38 33.81 -13.53 8.15
C THR A 38 32.88 -14.16 7.10
N GLY A 39 33.48 -14.99 6.22
CA GLY A 39 32.70 -15.72 5.21
C GLY A 39 31.93 -14.80 4.26
N ASN A 40 30.70 -15.15 3.98
CA ASN A 40 29.83 -14.45 3.03
C ASN A 40 29.50 -13.01 3.45
N GLU A 41 29.65 -12.67 4.73
CA GLU A 41 29.45 -11.31 5.21
C GLU A 41 30.48 -10.32 4.67
N ALA A 42 31.64 -10.80 4.28
CA ALA A 42 32.72 -9.98 3.73
C ALA A 42 32.66 -9.82 2.21
N GLU A 43 31.72 -10.46 1.54
CA GLU A 43 31.56 -10.39 0.09
C GLU A 43 31.02 -9.01 -0.36
N PRO A 44 31.43 -8.50 -1.53
CA PRO A 44 30.96 -7.22 -2.05
C PRO A 44 29.42 -7.16 -2.25
N GLU A 45 28.79 -8.29 -2.48
CA GLU A 45 27.35 -8.45 -2.69
C GLU A 45 26.55 -8.53 -1.39
N SER A 46 27.22 -8.77 -0.26
CA SER A 46 26.58 -8.85 1.05
C SER A 46 25.82 -7.57 1.39
N ARG A 47 24.62 -7.74 1.91
CA ARG A 47 23.70 -6.64 2.25
C ARG A 47 23.01 -6.95 3.55
N TYR A 48 22.98 -5.97 4.45
CA TYR A 48 22.31 -6.09 5.73
C TYR A 48 21.46 -4.84 6.00
N ALA A 49 20.23 -5.02 6.44
CA ALA A 49 19.44 -3.92 6.95
C ALA A 49 20.02 -3.44 8.28
N PHE A 50 20.30 -2.14 8.40
CA PHE A 50 20.77 -1.56 9.65
C PHE A 50 19.68 -1.64 10.72
N ARG A 51 20.00 -2.18 11.90
CA ARG A 51 19.10 -2.30 13.05
C ARG A 51 19.69 -1.64 14.26
N ARG A 52 19.02 -0.65 14.80
CA ARG A 52 19.52 0.17 15.93
C ARG A 52 19.77 -0.59 17.21
N HIS A 53 19.08 -1.70 17.42
CA HIS A 53 19.19 -2.49 18.66
C HIS A 53 20.26 -3.59 18.62
N PHE A 54 20.93 -3.74 17.48
CA PHE A 54 22.10 -4.61 17.38
C PHE A 54 23.38 -3.80 17.30
N PHE A 55 24.40 -4.30 17.96
CA PHE A 55 25.77 -3.81 17.77
C PHE A 55 26.24 -4.25 16.36
N GLN A 56 26.16 -3.34 15.42
CA GLN A 56 26.63 -3.59 14.06
C GLN A 56 27.94 -2.86 13.84
N HIS A 57 28.99 -3.65 13.58
CA HIS A 57 30.28 -3.13 13.21
C HIS A 57 30.30 -2.85 11.72
N ALA A 58 29.93 -1.65 11.34
CA ALA A 58 29.93 -1.21 9.95
C ALA A 58 30.96 -0.09 9.75
N GLY A 59 31.73 -0.19 8.65
CA GLY A 59 32.48 0.96 8.15
C GLY A 59 31.52 1.96 7.50
N PHE A 60 31.98 3.18 7.28
CA PHE A 60 31.22 4.18 6.55
C PHE A 60 32.09 4.88 5.50
N ARG A 61 31.43 5.34 4.45
CA ARG A 61 32.04 6.21 3.43
C ARG A 61 31.24 7.51 3.42
N TYR A 62 31.93 8.63 3.37
CA TYR A 62 31.29 9.92 3.23
C TYR A 62 31.81 10.64 1.99
N VAL A 63 31.00 11.53 1.46
CA VAL A 63 31.35 12.42 0.36
C VAL A 63 31.23 13.85 0.86
N LEU A 64 32.29 14.64 0.71
CA LEU A 64 32.22 16.09 0.88
C LEU A 64 31.74 16.69 -0.44
N THR A 65 30.65 17.43 -0.39
CA THR A 65 30.09 18.09 -1.56
C THR A 65 29.50 19.45 -1.16
N ASP A 66 29.69 20.45 -1.99
CA ASP A 66 29.06 21.76 -1.85
C ASP A 66 27.65 21.77 -2.48
N THR A 67 27.29 20.70 -3.18
CA THR A 67 25.96 20.55 -3.76
C THR A 67 25.03 19.95 -2.70
N PRO A 68 23.91 20.59 -2.37
CA PRO A 68 22.92 20.00 -1.47
C PRO A 68 22.47 18.63 -1.99
N VAL A 69 22.64 17.59 -1.19
CA VAL A 69 22.07 16.29 -1.50
C VAL A 69 20.58 16.39 -1.25
N ALA A 70 19.78 16.34 -2.31
CA ALA A 70 18.33 16.24 -2.16
C ALA A 70 18.02 14.89 -1.46
N SER A 71 17.52 14.96 -0.24
CA SER A 71 16.93 13.80 0.40
C SER A 71 15.61 13.52 -0.34
N GLN A 72 15.56 12.40 -1.06
CA GLN A 72 14.30 11.91 -1.63
C GLN A 72 13.54 11.17 -0.54
N THR A 73 13.00 11.90 0.42
CA THR A 73 12.06 11.34 1.38
C THR A 73 10.79 10.97 0.62
N SER A 74 10.41 9.70 0.62
CA SER A 74 9.12 9.32 0.08
C SER A 74 8.04 10.12 0.82
N ARG A 75 7.15 10.78 0.08
CA ARG A 75 6.03 11.52 0.66
C ARG A 75 5.23 10.68 1.64
N TYR A 76 5.11 9.38 1.38
CA TYR A 76 4.37 8.43 2.22
C TYR A 76 5.07 8.06 3.53
N GLU A 77 6.31 8.50 3.72
CA GLU A 77 7.06 8.35 4.97
C GLU A 77 7.07 9.65 5.82
N ALA A 78 6.36 10.71 5.39
CA ALA A 78 6.23 11.95 6.14
C ALA A 78 5.18 11.84 7.25
N ASP A 79 5.43 12.46 8.41
CA ASP A 79 4.51 12.45 9.57
C ASP A 79 3.16 13.08 9.21
N GLU A 80 3.16 14.14 8.42
CA GLU A 80 1.96 14.83 7.98
C GLU A 80 1.04 13.91 7.18
N LEU A 81 1.60 13.08 6.32
CA LEU A 81 0.80 12.17 5.52
C LEU A 81 0.28 10.99 6.35
N VAL A 82 1.09 10.48 7.29
CA VAL A 82 0.63 9.43 8.22
C VAL A 82 -0.58 9.92 9.02
N THR A 83 -0.52 11.13 9.57
CA THR A 83 -1.64 11.68 10.35
C THR A 83 -2.87 11.97 9.48
N GLN A 84 -2.68 12.44 8.25
CA GLN A 84 -3.77 12.64 7.29
C GLN A 84 -4.48 11.33 6.95
N TYR A 85 -3.71 10.23 6.72
CA TYR A 85 -4.30 8.92 6.47
C TYR A 85 -4.92 8.30 7.72
N MET A 86 -4.39 8.57 8.93
CA MET A 86 -5.07 8.20 10.18
C MET A 86 -6.44 8.86 10.28
N GLU A 87 -6.56 10.17 9.98
CA GLU A 87 -7.86 10.86 9.96
C GLU A 87 -8.77 10.32 8.86
N PHE A 88 -8.25 10.07 7.66
CA PHE A 88 -9.01 9.51 6.55
C PHE A 88 -9.58 8.13 6.83
N HIS A 89 -8.81 7.27 7.50
CA HIS A 89 -9.19 5.90 7.80
C HIS A 89 -10.04 5.76 9.07
N TYR A 90 -9.74 6.55 10.11
CA TYR A 90 -10.29 6.34 11.45
C TYR A 90 -11.02 7.56 12.02
N GLY A 91 -10.96 8.70 11.34
CA GLY A 91 -11.58 9.95 11.76
C GLY A 91 -13.07 10.05 11.39
N ALA A 92 -13.56 11.28 11.41
CA ALA A 92 -14.96 11.60 11.14
C ALA A 92 -15.32 11.45 9.65
N GLU A 93 -16.58 11.22 9.39
CA GLU A 93 -17.19 11.35 8.07
C GLU A 93 -17.62 12.79 7.84
N TYR A 94 -17.41 13.29 6.63
CA TYR A 94 -17.69 14.66 6.26
C TYR A 94 -18.76 14.72 5.16
N TRP A 95 -19.74 15.60 5.31
CA TRP A 95 -20.79 15.89 4.32
C TRP A 95 -21.55 14.64 3.85
N ASP A 96 -21.90 13.77 4.79
CA ASP A 96 -22.60 12.50 4.52
C ASP A 96 -21.85 11.55 3.55
N VAL A 97 -20.56 11.81 3.30
CA VAL A 97 -19.70 10.88 2.56
C VAL A 97 -19.21 9.80 3.53
N PRO A 98 -19.53 8.53 3.27
CA PRO A 98 -19.13 7.44 4.16
C PRO A 98 -17.60 7.26 4.17
N ASN A 99 -17.10 6.71 5.28
CA ASN A 99 -15.70 6.32 5.39
C ASN A 99 -15.32 5.40 4.22
N PHE A 100 -14.45 5.87 3.34
CA PHE A 100 -14.13 5.21 2.07
C PHE A 100 -13.55 3.80 2.25
N PRO A 101 -12.52 3.55 3.11
CA PRO A 101 -12.02 2.20 3.32
C PRO A 101 -13.10 1.22 3.78
N ARG A 102 -13.99 1.64 4.67
CA ARG A 102 -15.12 0.82 5.13
C ARG A 102 -16.13 0.55 4.02
N ALA A 103 -16.52 1.58 3.28
CA ALA A 103 -17.51 1.45 2.20
C ALA A 103 -16.97 0.57 1.06
N LEU A 104 -15.69 0.73 0.70
CA LEU A 104 -15.05 -0.07 -0.34
C LEU A 104 -14.86 -1.53 0.11
N ALA A 105 -14.46 -1.79 1.36
CA ALA A 105 -14.38 -3.14 1.90
C ALA A 105 -15.75 -3.85 1.86
N ARG A 106 -16.83 -3.16 2.22
CA ARG A 106 -18.19 -3.69 2.12
C ARG A 106 -18.56 -4.03 0.68
N LEU A 107 -18.31 -3.12 -0.26
CA LEU A 107 -18.55 -3.35 -1.69
C LEU A 107 -17.76 -4.59 -2.18
N ALA A 108 -16.52 -4.74 -1.74
CA ALA A 108 -15.67 -5.87 -2.11
C ALA A 108 -16.22 -7.20 -1.56
N VAL A 109 -16.70 -7.23 -0.32
CA VAL A 109 -17.38 -8.40 0.27
C VAL A 109 -18.65 -8.75 -0.50
N ASP A 110 -19.49 -7.75 -0.80
CA ASP A 110 -20.72 -7.94 -1.60
C ASP A 110 -20.39 -8.49 -3.00
N ALA A 111 -19.26 -8.10 -3.60
CA ALA A 111 -18.81 -8.58 -4.91
C ALA A 111 -18.32 -10.05 -4.88
N VAL A 112 -17.78 -10.52 -3.77
CA VAL A 112 -17.46 -11.95 -3.59
C VAL A 112 -18.75 -12.77 -3.54
N GLY A 113 -19.81 -12.24 -2.92
CA GLY A 113 -21.12 -12.87 -2.82
C GLY A 113 -21.07 -14.17 -1.99
N HIS A 114 -21.61 -15.27 -2.54
CA HIS A 114 -21.59 -16.58 -1.91
C HIS A 114 -20.28 -17.37 -2.13
N GLY A 115 -19.26 -16.74 -2.70
CA GLY A 115 -17.94 -17.36 -2.88
C GLY A 115 -17.23 -17.62 -1.54
N PRO A 116 -16.07 -18.29 -1.59
CA PRO A 116 -15.29 -18.55 -0.38
C PRO A 116 -14.76 -17.24 0.22
N HIS A 117 -14.72 -17.19 1.55
CA HIS A 117 -14.25 -16.05 2.33
C HIS A 117 -13.07 -16.47 3.24
N ARG A 118 -12.12 -17.23 2.71
CA ARG A 118 -10.98 -17.72 3.49
C ARG A 118 -9.89 -16.67 3.60
N ARG A 119 -9.41 -16.15 2.46
CA ARG A 119 -8.26 -15.24 2.44
C ARG A 119 -8.55 -14.01 1.59
N ALA A 120 -8.30 -12.82 2.16
CA ALA A 120 -8.34 -11.56 1.43
C ALA A 120 -7.02 -10.82 1.55
N MET A 121 -6.74 -9.97 0.56
CA MET A 121 -5.58 -9.07 0.55
C MET A 121 -6.03 -7.66 0.22
N ASP A 122 -5.49 -6.68 0.92
CA ASP A 122 -5.61 -5.25 0.62
C ASP A 122 -4.23 -4.72 0.21
N LEU A 123 -4.06 -4.40 -1.07
CA LEU A 123 -2.83 -3.85 -1.64
C LEU A 123 -2.88 -2.33 -1.67
N GLY A 124 -1.87 -1.69 -1.08
CA GLY A 124 -1.89 -0.27 -0.79
C GLY A 124 -2.82 0.03 0.39
N CYS A 125 -2.75 -0.81 1.44
CA CYS A 125 -3.68 -0.77 2.57
C CYS A 125 -3.54 0.46 3.46
N ALA A 126 -2.52 1.28 3.24
CA ALA A 126 -2.17 2.42 4.07
C ALA A 126 -2.16 2.04 5.57
N VAL A 127 -2.91 2.74 6.42
CA VAL A 127 -3.00 2.48 7.86
C VAL A 127 -4.04 1.38 8.24
N GLY A 128 -4.57 0.63 7.27
CA GLY A 128 -5.19 -0.68 7.47
C GLY A 128 -6.69 -0.71 7.78
N ARG A 129 -7.47 0.37 7.65
CA ARG A 129 -8.89 0.31 7.99
C ARG A 129 -9.66 -0.75 7.19
N ALA A 130 -9.46 -0.83 5.86
CA ALA A 130 -10.13 -1.81 5.03
C ALA A 130 -9.73 -3.25 5.40
N VAL A 131 -8.48 -3.48 5.82
CA VAL A 131 -8.00 -4.80 6.30
C VAL A 131 -8.84 -5.28 7.48
N PHE A 132 -9.08 -4.43 8.47
CA PHE A 132 -9.91 -4.77 9.62
C PHE A 132 -11.40 -4.97 9.25
N GLU A 133 -11.93 -4.17 8.33
CA GLU A 133 -13.31 -4.34 7.87
C GLU A 133 -13.49 -5.66 7.09
N LEU A 134 -12.55 -6.02 6.22
CA LEU A 134 -12.55 -7.30 5.51
C LEU A 134 -12.44 -8.48 6.49
N ALA A 135 -11.67 -8.35 7.57
CA ALA A 135 -11.50 -9.39 8.57
C ALA A 135 -12.77 -9.68 9.40
N ARG A 136 -13.86 -8.91 9.24
CA ARG A 136 -15.19 -9.31 9.74
C ARG A 136 -15.77 -10.48 8.96
N HIS A 137 -15.33 -10.67 7.72
CA HIS A 137 -15.92 -11.58 6.75
C HIS A 137 -14.95 -12.67 6.27
N PHE A 138 -13.64 -12.47 6.41
CA PHE A 138 -12.61 -13.41 5.97
C PHE A 138 -11.88 -14.01 7.16
N ASP A 139 -11.42 -15.27 7.01
CA ASP A 139 -10.68 -15.98 8.05
C ASP A 139 -9.26 -15.40 8.23
N GLU A 140 -8.65 -14.93 7.15
CA GLU A 140 -7.33 -14.28 7.13
C GLU A 140 -7.35 -13.09 6.17
N VAL A 141 -6.82 -11.95 6.61
CA VAL A 141 -6.67 -10.76 5.77
C VAL A 141 -5.24 -10.23 5.87
N VAL A 142 -4.63 -10.01 4.72
CA VAL A 142 -3.27 -9.47 4.61
C VAL A 142 -3.34 -8.05 4.05
N GLY A 143 -2.83 -7.09 4.80
CA GLY A 143 -2.59 -5.73 4.34
C GLY A 143 -1.14 -5.58 3.88
N VAL A 144 -0.93 -5.04 2.70
CA VAL A 144 0.40 -4.74 2.16
C VAL A 144 0.46 -3.28 1.76
N ASP A 145 1.48 -2.57 2.22
CA ASP A 145 1.76 -1.20 1.80
C ASP A 145 3.26 -0.99 1.64
N PHE A 146 3.62 -0.06 0.78
CA PHE A 146 5.02 0.31 0.56
C PHE A 146 5.61 1.07 1.76
N SER A 147 4.79 1.89 2.44
CA SER A 147 5.21 2.69 3.59
C SER A 147 5.28 1.84 4.86
N ALA A 148 6.49 1.71 5.41
CA ALA A 148 6.69 1.09 6.72
C ALA A 148 5.92 1.84 7.81
N ARG A 149 5.84 3.17 7.72
CA ARG A 149 5.15 4.00 8.72
C ARG A 149 3.64 3.79 8.72
N PHE A 150 3.04 3.57 7.56
CA PHE A 150 1.64 3.19 7.48
C PHE A 150 1.40 1.81 8.09
N ILE A 151 2.22 0.85 7.74
CA ILE A 151 2.15 -0.51 8.28
C ILE A 151 2.28 -0.53 9.80
N ASP A 152 3.19 0.27 10.37
CA ASP A 152 3.36 0.38 11.83
C ASP A 152 2.07 0.80 12.53
N GLN A 153 1.25 1.69 11.94
CA GLN A 153 -0.03 2.09 12.51
C GLN A 153 -1.04 0.92 12.52
N GLY A 154 -1.12 0.18 11.42
CA GLY A 154 -1.96 -1.02 11.32
C GLY A 154 -1.55 -2.10 12.33
N VAL A 155 -0.25 -2.33 12.47
CA VAL A 155 0.31 -3.28 13.46
C VAL A 155 0.00 -2.85 14.90
N ALA A 156 0.19 -1.56 15.23
CA ALA A 156 -0.11 -1.04 16.56
C ALA A 156 -1.60 -1.23 16.91
N LEU A 157 -2.50 -0.90 15.97
CA LEU A 157 -3.94 -1.11 16.14
C LEU A 157 -4.28 -2.60 16.32
N ALA A 158 -3.67 -3.50 15.54
CA ALA A 158 -3.89 -4.94 15.67
C ALA A 158 -3.43 -5.50 17.02
N ARG A 159 -2.40 -4.89 17.64
CA ARG A 159 -1.97 -5.23 19.00
C ARG A 159 -2.94 -4.74 20.10
N GLY A 160 -3.92 -3.92 19.73
CA GLY A 160 -4.85 -3.31 20.66
C GLY A 160 -4.39 -1.96 21.23
N ASP A 161 -3.33 -1.40 20.67
CA ASP A 161 -2.81 -0.09 21.08
C ASP A 161 -3.76 1.04 20.69
N THR A 162 -3.65 2.15 21.40
CA THR A 162 -4.26 3.41 21.04
C THR A 162 -3.28 4.24 20.23
N VAL A 163 -3.55 4.40 18.94
CA VAL A 163 -2.72 5.22 18.04
C VAL A 163 -3.14 6.67 18.16
N ARG A 164 -2.21 7.55 18.55
CA ARG A 164 -2.43 9.00 18.65
C ARG A 164 -1.90 9.68 17.39
N TYR A 165 -2.63 10.67 16.92
CA TYR A 165 -2.26 11.45 15.75
C TYR A 165 -2.76 12.89 15.88
N THR A 166 -2.29 13.77 15.02
CA THR A 166 -2.71 15.17 14.97
C THR A 166 -3.42 15.48 13.66
N VAL A 167 -4.37 16.39 13.72
CA VAL A 167 -5.05 16.91 12.52
C VAL A 167 -4.84 18.41 12.46
N ALA A 168 -4.34 18.90 11.33
CA ALA A 168 -4.11 20.33 11.15
C ALA A 168 -5.42 21.12 11.25
N GLU A 169 -5.41 22.22 11.99
CA GLU A 169 -6.50 23.17 12.09
C GLU A 169 -6.19 24.44 11.28
N GLU A 170 -5.28 25.26 11.78
CA GLU A 170 -4.91 26.52 11.15
C GLU A 170 -3.44 26.85 11.45
N GLY A 171 -2.63 27.03 10.43
CA GLY A 171 -1.20 27.31 10.59
C GLY A 171 -0.50 26.20 11.36
N GLU A 172 0.04 26.51 12.54
CA GLU A 172 0.72 25.56 13.42
C GLU A 172 -0.23 24.91 14.44
N LEU A 173 -1.51 25.28 14.45
CA LEU A 173 -2.50 24.73 15.38
C LEU A 173 -2.94 23.33 14.91
N VAL A 174 -3.00 22.40 15.86
CA VAL A 174 -3.40 21.01 15.60
C VAL A 174 -4.40 20.53 16.63
N GLN A 175 -5.31 19.66 16.22
CA GLN A 175 -6.17 18.89 17.08
C GLN A 175 -5.55 17.54 17.37
N TYR A 176 -5.46 17.14 18.64
CA TYR A 176 -5.00 15.81 19.04
C TYR A 176 -6.15 14.83 18.98
N LYS A 177 -5.94 13.72 18.30
CA LYS A 177 -6.89 12.62 18.15
C LYS A 177 -6.27 11.28 18.48
N ALA A 178 -7.12 10.27 18.61
CA ALA A 178 -6.70 8.89 18.82
C ALA A 178 -7.64 7.94 18.10
N ALA A 179 -7.10 6.83 17.65
CA ALA A 179 -7.83 5.72 17.05
C ALA A 179 -7.58 4.44 17.87
N LYS A 180 -8.65 3.66 18.08
CA LYS A 180 -8.61 2.37 18.75
C LYS A 180 -9.65 1.45 18.11
N LEU A 181 -9.30 0.18 17.87
CA LEU A 181 -10.23 -0.77 17.24
C LEU A 181 -11.49 -1.01 18.07
N ALA A 182 -11.38 -0.95 19.41
CA ALA A 182 -12.53 -1.13 20.30
C ALA A 182 -13.63 -0.09 20.07
N ASP A 183 -13.26 1.17 19.80
CA ASP A 183 -14.22 2.27 19.59
C ASP A 183 -14.97 2.11 18.26
N LEU A 184 -14.48 1.27 17.37
CA LEU A 184 -15.04 0.98 16.06
C LEU A 184 -15.73 -0.40 16.00
N GLY A 185 -15.73 -1.15 17.11
CA GLY A 185 -16.23 -2.52 17.16
C GLY A 185 -15.44 -3.46 16.26
N LEU A 186 -14.12 -3.27 16.17
CA LEU A 186 -13.19 -4.05 15.31
C LEU A 186 -12.19 -4.91 16.10
N SER A 187 -12.26 -4.95 17.43
CA SER A 187 -11.30 -5.66 18.27
C SER A 187 -11.21 -7.15 17.95
N ASP A 188 -12.32 -7.78 17.60
CA ASP A 188 -12.42 -9.20 17.27
C ASP A 188 -11.77 -9.58 15.92
N THR A 189 -11.43 -8.58 15.10
CA THR A 189 -10.79 -8.78 13.78
C THR A 189 -9.27 -8.88 13.89
N ALA A 190 -8.69 -8.38 14.99
CA ALA A 190 -7.24 -8.26 15.17
C ALA A 190 -6.46 -9.58 15.01
N ALA A 191 -7.07 -10.69 15.45
CA ALA A 191 -6.43 -12.02 15.36
C ALA A 191 -6.38 -12.61 13.93
N ARG A 192 -7.11 -11.99 12.98
CA ARG A 192 -7.23 -12.45 11.59
C ARG A 192 -6.48 -11.59 10.59
N VAL A 193 -5.76 -10.57 11.04
CA VAL A 193 -5.05 -9.63 10.18
C VAL A 193 -3.54 -9.78 10.27
N GLN A 194 -2.88 -9.57 9.16
CA GLN A 194 -1.42 -9.43 9.08
C GLN A 194 -1.08 -8.21 8.25
N PHE A 195 -0.03 -7.50 8.64
CA PHE A 195 0.46 -6.32 7.93
C PHE A 195 1.89 -6.54 7.48
N TRP A 196 2.17 -6.22 6.22
CA TRP A 196 3.47 -6.39 5.61
C TRP A 196 3.88 -5.14 4.83
N GLN A 197 5.10 -4.70 5.04
CA GLN A 197 5.70 -3.77 4.10
C GLN A 197 6.03 -4.51 2.81
N GLY A 198 5.61 -3.96 1.66
CA GLY A 198 5.84 -4.60 0.38
C GLY A 198 5.53 -3.73 -0.82
N ASP A 199 6.04 -4.14 -1.96
CA ASP A 199 5.82 -3.48 -3.24
C ASP A 199 4.79 -4.27 -4.07
N ALA A 200 3.68 -3.64 -4.43
CA ALA A 200 2.62 -4.25 -5.22
C ALA A 200 3.09 -4.70 -6.61
N CYS A 201 4.11 -4.03 -7.17
CA CYS A 201 4.71 -4.43 -8.44
C CYS A 201 5.71 -5.59 -8.30
N ASN A 202 6.07 -5.98 -7.08
CA ASN A 202 7.04 -7.04 -6.80
C ASN A 202 6.67 -7.85 -5.55
N LEU A 203 5.45 -8.37 -5.53
CA LEU A 203 4.95 -9.18 -4.42
C LEU A 203 5.74 -10.49 -4.28
N LYS A 204 6.07 -10.84 -3.03
CA LYS A 204 6.71 -12.11 -2.71
C LYS A 204 5.85 -13.31 -3.17
N PRO A 205 6.48 -14.44 -3.57
CA PRO A 205 5.74 -15.62 -4.06
C PRO A 205 4.74 -16.22 -3.07
N GLN A 206 4.95 -16.05 -1.77
CA GLN A 206 4.06 -16.55 -0.73
C GLN A 206 2.67 -15.88 -0.72
N PHE A 207 2.55 -14.70 -1.30
CA PHE A 207 1.27 -13.99 -1.39
C PHE A 207 0.42 -14.56 -2.53
N THR A 208 -0.18 -15.72 -2.32
CA THR A 208 -1.06 -16.43 -3.26
C THR A 208 -2.27 -17.05 -2.57
N GLY A 209 -3.24 -17.51 -3.33
CA GLY A 209 -4.38 -18.24 -2.81
C GLY A 209 -5.45 -17.34 -2.17
N TYR A 210 -5.59 -16.12 -2.64
CA TYR A 210 -6.61 -15.19 -2.15
C TYR A 210 -7.95 -15.38 -2.87
N ASP A 211 -9.04 -15.25 -2.14
CA ASP A 211 -10.40 -15.25 -2.67
C ASP A 211 -10.84 -13.83 -3.04
N LEU A 212 -10.20 -12.82 -2.42
CA LEU A 212 -10.37 -11.40 -2.72
C LEU A 212 -9.02 -10.69 -2.71
N ILE A 213 -8.78 -9.84 -3.72
CA ILE A 213 -7.75 -8.80 -3.67
C ILE A 213 -8.44 -7.45 -3.88
N LEU A 214 -8.18 -6.51 -2.97
CA LEU A 214 -8.57 -5.13 -3.03
C LEU A 214 -7.35 -4.27 -3.39
N ALA A 215 -7.51 -3.36 -4.35
CA ALA A 215 -6.50 -2.37 -4.74
C ALA A 215 -7.16 -0.98 -4.78
N ALA A 216 -7.10 -0.28 -3.65
CA ALA A 216 -7.78 0.98 -3.42
C ALA A 216 -6.88 2.17 -3.69
N ASN A 217 -7.19 2.99 -4.70
CA ASN A 217 -6.45 4.20 -5.08
C ASN A 217 -4.92 3.93 -5.24
N LEU A 218 -4.59 2.75 -5.77
CA LEU A 218 -3.25 2.23 -5.86
C LEU A 218 -2.66 2.37 -7.26
N ILE A 219 -3.40 2.00 -8.31
CA ILE A 219 -2.83 1.81 -9.65
C ILE A 219 -2.20 3.07 -10.24
N ASP A 220 -2.71 4.23 -9.90
CA ASP A 220 -2.21 5.54 -10.33
C ASP A 220 -1.12 6.10 -9.38
N ARG A 221 -0.62 5.25 -8.47
CA ARG A 221 0.50 5.50 -7.54
C ARG A 221 1.66 4.53 -7.73
N LEU A 222 1.49 3.51 -8.57
CA LEU A 222 2.54 2.53 -8.88
C LEU A 222 3.50 3.07 -9.94
N TYR A 223 4.76 2.72 -9.81
CA TYR A 223 5.77 3.05 -10.84
C TYR A 223 5.61 2.23 -12.12
N ASP A 224 4.99 1.05 -12.05
CA ASP A 224 4.63 0.21 -13.20
C ASP A 224 3.29 -0.51 -12.97
N PRO A 225 2.15 0.17 -13.16
CA PRO A 225 0.83 -0.42 -12.91
C PRO A 225 0.51 -1.60 -13.84
N ALA A 226 1.06 -1.63 -15.05
CA ALA A 226 0.86 -2.76 -15.96
C ALA A 226 1.52 -4.03 -15.42
N ARG A 227 2.70 -3.92 -14.82
CA ARG A 227 3.39 -5.05 -14.19
C ARG A 227 2.55 -5.66 -13.07
N PHE A 228 1.95 -4.83 -12.21
CA PHE A 228 1.03 -5.30 -11.18
C PHE A 228 -0.16 -6.04 -11.79
N LEU A 229 -0.84 -5.45 -12.77
CA LEU A 229 -2.04 -6.01 -13.38
C LEU A 229 -1.78 -7.32 -14.14
N HIS A 230 -0.62 -7.46 -14.78
CA HIS A 230 -0.23 -8.71 -15.43
C HIS A 230 -0.03 -9.86 -14.44
N GLY A 231 0.50 -9.60 -13.24
CA GLY A 231 0.82 -10.64 -12.26
C GLY A 231 -0.29 -10.92 -11.24
N VAL A 232 -1.32 -10.08 -11.13
CA VAL A 232 -2.30 -10.18 -10.04
C VAL A 232 -3.15 -11.46 -10.10
N HIS A 233 -3.36 -12.02 -11.29
CA HIS A 233 -4.10 -13.28 -11.46
C HIS A 233 -3.44 -14.46 -10.74
N GLU A 234 -2.11 -14.50 -10.67
CA GLU A 234 -1.36 -15.56 -9.97
C GLU A 234 -1.60 -15.55 -8.46
N ARG A 235 -2.07 -14.44 -7.92
CA ARG A 235 -2.29 -14.24 -6.50
C ARG A 235 -3.70 -14.67 -6.05
N LEU A 236 -4.66 -14.70 -6.96
CA LEU A 236 -6.05 -15.07 -6.71
C LEU A 236 -6.31 -16.55 -6.98
N ASN A 237 -7.22 -17.12 -6.24
CA ASN A 237 -7.82 -18.43 -6.58
C ASN A 237 -8.67 -18.32 -7.85
N MET A 238 -8.91 -19.45 -8.52
CA MET A 238 -9.90 -19.52 -9.60
C MET A 238 -11.27 -19.10 -9.06
N GLY A 239 -11.97 -18.24 -9.79
CA GLY A 239 -13.21 -17.62 -9.32
C GLY A 239 -13.03 -16.54 -8.26
N GLY A 240 -11.80 -16.24 -7.84
CA GLY A 240 -11.48 -15.14 -6.93
C GLY A 240 -11.83 -13.78 -7.51
N THR A 241 -11.99 -12.81 -6.65
CA THR A 241 -12.43 -11.44 -6.99
C THR A 241 -11.27 -10.45 -6.86
N LEU A 242 -11.08 -9.63 -7.88
CA LEU A 242 -10.23 -8.44 -7.82
C LEU A 242 -11.15 -7.21 -7.85
N VAL A 243 -10.97 -6.31 -6.88
CA VAL A 243 -11.65 -5.01 -6.84
C VAL A 243 -10.60 -3.91 -6.97
N ILE A 244 -10.75 -3.08 -7.98
CA ILE A 244 -9.88 -1.93 -8.22
C ILE A 244 -10.71 -0.67 -8.05
N ALA A 245 -10.27 0.25 -7.21
CA ALA A 245 -10.78 1.60 -7.11
C ALA A 245 -9.69 2.60 -7.48
N SER A 246 -9.97 3.60 -8.30
CA SER A 246 -8.99 4.63 -8.63
C SER A 246 -9.68 5.92 -9.12
N PRO A 247 -9.19 7.10 -8.70
CA PRO A 247 -9.60 8.39 -9.27
C PRO A 247 -8.87 8.70 -10.58
N TYR A 248 -7.95 7.83 -11.02
CA TYR A 248 -7.14 8.00 -12.24
C TYR A 248 -6.36 9.31 -12.29
N THR A 249 -5.90 9.78 -11.13
CA THR A 249 -5.05 10.97 -11.00
C THR A 249 -3.60 10.64 -11.32
N TRP A 250 -3.31 10.43 -12.60
CA TRP A 250 -1.97 10.13 -13.08
C TRP A 250 -1.02 11.31 -12.86
N LEU A 251 0.07 11.10 -12.10
CA LEU A 251 1.11 12.06 -11.80
C LEU A 251 2.48 11.46 -12.11
N VAL A 252 3.33 12.21 -12.78
CA VAL A 252 4.68 11.74 -13.17
C VAL A 252 5.60 11.50 -11.98
N GLU A 253 5.30 12.09 -10.83
CA GLU A 253 6.02 11.86 -9.58
C GLU A 253 5.84 10.44 -9.02
N HIS A 254 4.74 9.76 -9.37
CA HIS A 254 4.44 8.39 -8.96
C HIS A 254 4.64 7.40 -10.10
N THR A 255 4.05 7.70 -11.26
CA THR A 255 4.06 6.83 -12.43
C THR A 255 4.70 7.57 -13.58
N PRO A 256 5.83 7.09 -14.15
CA PRO A 256 6.40 7.66 -15.36
C PRO A 256 5.36 7.77 -16.47
N ARG A 257 5.44 8.84 -17.27
CA ARG A 257 4.40 9.16 -18.29
C ARG A 257 4.16 8.03 -19.30
N ASP A 258 5.21 7.31 -19.68
CA ASP A 258 5.18 6.17 -20.60
C ASP A 258 4.54 4.91 -19.98
N LYS A 259 4.36 4.89 -18.66
CA LYS A 259 3.72 3.82 -17.90
C LYS A 259 2.24 4.09 -17.55
N TRP A 260 1.72 5.26 -17.89
CA TRP A 260 0.31 5.56 -17.65
C TRP A 260 -0.58 4.59 -18.45
N LEU A 261 -1.59 4.05 -17.80
CA LEU A 261 -2.51 3.12 -18.47
C LEU A 261 -3.52 3.82 -19.37
N GLY A 262 -3.83 5.08 -19.12
CA GLY A 262 -4.79 5.86 -19.86
C GLY A 262 -4.67 7.35 -19.60
N GLY A 263 -5.65 8.13 -20.06
CA GLY A 263 -5.65 9.59 -19.97
C GLY A 263 -4.86 10.28 -21.08
N PHE A 264 -4.76 9.62 -22.25
CA PHE A 264 -4.08 10.15 -23.44
C PHE A 264 -4.83 9.76 -24.73
N LYS A 265 -4.36 10.29 -25.86
CA LYS A 265 -4.83 9.87 -27.17
C LYS A 265 -3.96 8.75 -27.72
N LYS A 266 -4.61 7.68 -28.21
CA LYS A 266 -3.99 6.57 -28.92
C LYS A 266 -4.63 6.52 -30.32
N ASP A 267 -3.82 6.61 -31.35
CA ASP A 267 -4.29 6.62 -32.74
C ASP A 267 -5.36 7.69 -33.04
N GLY A 268 -5.26 8.85 -32.36
CA GLY A 268 -6.19 9.97 -32.50
C GLY A 268 -7.42 9.90 -31.57
N GLU A 269 -7.73 8.71 -31.02
CA GLU A 269 -8.89 8.46 -30.16
C GLU A 269 -8.52 8.57 -28.67
N SER A 270 -9.51 8.86 -27.83
CA SER A 270 -9.34 8.92 -26.37
C SER A 270 -9.12 7.52 -25.82
N TRP A 271 -7.97 7.29 -25.18
CA TRP A 271 -7.66 6.05 -24.47
C TRP A 271 -7.78 6.29 -22.97
N ARG A 272 -8.78 5.67 -22.35
CA ARG A 272 -9.05 5.79 -20.92
C ARG A 272 -8.41 4.66 -20.13
N THR A 273 -8.21 4.85 -18.84
CA THR A 273 -7.67 3.82 -17.95
C THR A 273 -8.55 2.56 -17.92
N LEU A 274 -9.87 2.72 -17.96
CA LEU A 274 -10.79 1.58 -18.03
C LEU A 274 -10.59 0.73 -19.29
N ASP A 275 -10.24 1.34 -20.43
CA ASP A 275 -9.96 0.59 -21.67
C ASP A 275 -8.70 -0.25 -21.52
N ALA A 276 -7.67 0.31 -20.87
CA ALA A 276 -6.45 -0.42 -20.57
C ALA A 276 -6.69 -1.55 -19.55
N LEU A 277 -7.50 -1.31 -18.51
CA LEU A 277 -7.86 -2.36 -17.54
C LEU A 277 -8.56 -3.53 -18.23
N LYS A 278 -9.51 -3.26 -19.13
CA LYS A 278 -10.18 -4.28 -19.93
C LYS A 278 -9.20 -5.06 -20.82
N ALA A 279 -8.25 -4.36 -21.45
CA ALA A 279 -7.26 -5.00 -22.30
C ALA A 279 -6.26 -5.87 -21.51
N LEU A 280 -5.76 -5.38 -20.37
CA LEU A 280 -4.76 -6.06 -19.56
C LEU A 280 -5.34 -7.23 -18.76
N LEU A 281 -6.51 -7.05 -18.17
CA LEU A 281 -7.14 -8.07 -17.32
C LEU A 281 -7.95 -9.09 -18.12
N GLY A 282 -8.42 -8.75 -19.33
CA GLY A 282 -9.34 -9.58 -20.09
C GLY A 282 -8.85 -10.99 -20.47
N THR A 283 -7.54 -11.25 -20.37
CA THR A 283 -6.97 -12.59 -20.58
C THR A 283 -7.31 -13.55 -19.42
N HIS A 284 -7.34 -13.06 -18.19
CA HIS A 284 -7.49 -13.88 -16.99
C HIS A 284 -8.74 -13.54 -16.17
N PHE A 285 -9.38 -12.42 -16.47
CA PHE A 285 -10.52 -11.92 -15.71
C PHE A 285 -11.69 -11.54 -16.59
N GLN A 286 -12.86 -11.64 -16.03
CA GLN A 286 -14.09 -11.07 -16.56
C GLN A 286 -14.57 -9.94 -15.65
N MET A 287 -14.86 -8.77 -16.21
CA MET A 287 -15.46 -7.67 -15.45
C MET A 287 -16.91 -8.02 -15.09
N VAL A 288 -17.28 -7.77 -13.82
CA VAL A 288 -18.62 -8.04 -13.29
C VAL A 288 -19.37 -6.73 -13.09
N GLY A 289 -20.50 -6.61 -13.75
CA GLY A 289 -21.33 -5.40 -13.68
C GLY A 289 -20.73 -4.21 -14.43
N GLN A 290 -21.21 -3.02 -14.08
CA GLN A 290 -20.71 -1.74 -14.60
C GLN A 290 -19.82 -1.08 -13.57
N PRO A 291 -18.85 -0.26 -13.98
CA PRO A 291 -18.10 0.59 -13.08
C PRO A 291 -19.03 1.44 -12.20
N ARG A 292 -18.63 1.70 -10.95
CA ARG A 292 -19.39 2.53 -10.02
C ARG A 292 -18.48 3.62 -9.47
N GLU A 293 -19.02 4.77 -9.19
CA GLU A 293 -18.31 5.82 -8.48
C GLU A 293 -18.50 5.67 -6.96
N LEU A 294 -17.40 5.78 -6.22
CA LEU A 294 -17.39 5.81 -4.78
C LEU A 294 -16.70 7.09 -4.31
N PRO A 295 -17.43 8.00 -3.63
CA PRO A 295 -16.86 9.24 -3.15
C PRO A 295 -15.96 9.01 -1.93
N PHE A 296 -14.97 9.89 -1.77
CA PHE A 296 -14.20 10.00 -0.55
C PHE A 296 -13.80 11.45 -0.27
N VAL A 297 -13.56 11.73 1.00
CA VAL A 297 -13.14 13.05 1.47
C VAL A 297 -11.88 12.90 2.31
N ILE A 298 -10.83 13.61 1.93
CA ILE A 298 -9.61 13.76 2.71
C ILE A 298 -9.59 15.15 3.32
N ARG A 299 -9.50 15.25 4.64
CA ARG A 299 -9.30 16.52 5.33
C ARG A 299 -7.83 16.90 5.30
N GLU A 300 -7.52 18.10 4.84
CA GLU A 300 -6.17 18.66 4.89
C GLU A 300 -5.99 19.60 6.09
N THR A 301 -6.96 20.51 6.29
CA THR A 301 -7.03 21.41 7.46
C THR A 301 -8.48 21.51 7.95
N GLN A 302 -8.75 22.37 8.93
CA GLN A 302 -10.13 22.60 9.40
C GLN A 302 -11.06 23.09 8.29
N HIS A 303 -10.55 23.86 7.33
CA HIS A 303 -11.35 24.49 6.27
C HIS A 303 -10.97 24.02 4.86
N LYS A 304 -10.04 23.09 4.72
CA LYS A 304 -9.59 22.57 3.42
C LYS A 304 -9.76 21.07 3.33
N PHE A 305 -10.47 20.62 2.29
CA PHE A 305 -10.78 19.23 2.05
C PHE A 305 -10.62 18.90 0.57
N GLN A 306 -10.26 17.66 0.28
CA GLN A 306 -10.33 17.09 -1.06
C GLN A 306 -11.55 16.18 -1.12
N HIS A 307 -12.52 16.51 -1.95
CA HIS A 307 -13.63 15.62 -2.28
C HIS A 307 -13.39 15.01 -3.66
N THR A 308 -13.26 13.71 -3.73
CA THR A 308 -12.84 12.96 -4.91
C THR A 308 -13.78 11.79 -5.15
N LEU A 309 -13.90 11.35 -6.40
CA LEU A 309 -14.61 10.15 -6.81
C LEU A 309 -13.59 9.11 -7.31
N SER A 310 -13.67 7.89 -6.81
CA SER A 310 -12.95 6.75 -7.38
C SER A 310 -13.92 5.91 -8.20
N GLU A 311 -13.55 5.61 -9.43
CA GLU A 311 -14.24 4.58 -10.20
C GLU A 311 -13.84 3.21 -9.65
N VAL A 312 -14.84 2.40 -9.29
CA VAL A 312 -14.67 1.05 -8.76
C VAL A 312 -15.06 0.04 -9.82
N THR A 313 -14.17 -0.88 -10.12
CA THR A 313 -14.39 -2.01 -11.04
C THR A 313 -14.20 -3.33 -10.32
N VAL A 314 -15.02 -4.31 -10.66
CA VAL A 314 -15.01 -5.67 -10.09
C VAL A 314 -14.68 -6.67 -11.18
N TRP A 315 -13.76 -7.57 -10.88
CA TRP A 315 -13.25 -8.56 -11.81
C TRP A 315 -13.24 -9.96 -11.18
N LYS A 316 -13.75 -10.95 -11.90
CA LYS A 316 -13.68 -12.37 -11.49
C LYS A 316 -12.61 -13.08 -12.28
N ARG A 317 -11.70 -13.80 -11.60
CA ARG A 317 -10.69 -14.65 -12.24
C ARG A 317 -11.38 -15.83 -12.92
N THR A 318 -11.14 -16.00 -14.22
CA THR A 318 -11.73 -17.06 -15.06
C THR A 318 -10.71 -18.06 -15.62
N HIS A 319 -9.43 -17.65 -15.67
CA HIS A 319 -8.33 -18.47 -16.23
C HIS A 319 -7.03 -18.29 -15.44
#